data_4a1b970c39815cdc81759ad6f3f28e70
#
_entry.id   4a1b970c39815cdc81759ad6f3f28e70
#
_cell.length_a   1.000
_cell.length_b   1.000
_cell.length_c   1.000
_cell.angle_alpha   90.00
_cell.angle_beta   90.00
_cell.angle_gamma   90.00
#
_symmetry.space_group_name_H-M   'P 1'
#
loop_
_entity.id
_entity.type
_entity.pdbx_description
1 polymer ?
#
loop_
_entity_poly.entity_id
_entity_poly.type
_entity_poly.pdbx_seq_one_letter_code
_entity_poly.pdbx_strand_id
1 'polypeptide(L)'
;MRRAVACFATIILAGISSCLAQQEPTQEKPKETPPATAEPTAKSSGAGKKNPVAPTPEALAASKKFFGYDCAMCHGASGDGKGDMVESMKLTMKDWRDPASLEGMSDGEIYEVITKGKGKMTGEGDRMTPDQVWKMVNYVRALAKKSGAAPAEAPKQ
;
A
#
# COMPACT_ATOMS: atom_id res chain seq x y z
N MET A 1 -32.30 16.97 -64.87
CA MET A 1 -33.49 17.87 -65.02
C MET A 1 -33.67 18.61 -63.69
N ARG A 2 -33.48 19.95 -63.75
CA ARG A 2 -34.31 21.01 -63.12
C ARG A 2 -34.43 20.91 -61.57
N ARG A 3 -34.16 21.84 -60.77
CA ARG A 3 -33.99 23.36 -60.66
C ARG A 3 -33.93 23.55 -59.13
N ALA A 4 -32.94 24.15 -58.57
CA ALA A 4 -32.84 25.60 -58.21
C ALA A 4 -34.12 26.12 -57.49
N VAL A 5 -34.00 26.60 -56.28
CA VAL A 5 -34.35 27.93 -55.83
C VAL A 5 -33.75 28.21 -54.46
N ALA A 6 -33.07 29.35 -54.43
CA ALA A 6 -32.57 30.03 -53.25
C ALA A 6 -33.70 30.68 -52.44
N CYS A 7 -33.54 30.87 -51.16
CA CYS A 7 -34.11 32.06 -50.50
C CYS A 7 -33.24 32.41 -49.27
N PHE A 8 -32.77 33.61 -49.36
CA PHE A 8 -32.10 34.40 -48.33
C PHE A 8 -33.04 34.68 -47.15
N ALA A 9 -32.52 34.60 -45.96
CA ALA A 9 -32.99 35.43 -44.86
C ALA A 9 -31.87 35.68 -43.85
N THR A 10 -31.29 36.82 -43.99
CA THR A 10 -30.40 37.47 -43.01
C THR A 10 -31.24 37.89 -41.80
N ILE A 11 -30.86 37.41 -40.62
CA ILE A 11 -31.28 38.05 -39.36
C ILE A 11 -30.01 38.27 -38.52
N ILE A 12 -29.63 39.52 -38.52
CA ILE A 12 -28.69 40.10 -37.55
C ILE A 12 -29.48 40.32 -36.27
N LEU A 13 -29.08 39.72 -35.19
CA LEU A 13 -29.43 40.19 -33.84
C LEU A 13 -28.24 40.09 -32.88
N ALA A 14 -27.97 41.25 -32.39
CA ALA A 14 -26.96 41.70 -31.46
C ALA A 14 -26.72 40.82 -30.23
N GLY A 15 -25.50 40.68 -29.91
CA GLY A 15 -24.77 40.86 -28.65
C GLY A 15 -25.46 40.51 -27.33
N ILE A 16 -25.02 39.40 -26.74
CA ILE A 16 -24.84 39.39 -25.30
C ILE A 16 -23.49 38.73 -25.05
N SER A 17 -22.51 39.57 -24.78
CA SER A 17 -21.20 39.19 -24.27
C SER A 17 -21.37 38.74 -22.81
N SER A 18 -21.67 37.46 -22.58
CA SER A 18 -21.56 36.87 -21.25
C SER A 18 -20.11 36.47 -21.03
N CYS A 19 -19.41 37.35 -20.34
CA CYS A 19 -18.12 37.09 -19.74
C CYS A 19 -18.29 35.99 -18.68
N LEU A 20 -18.19 34.71 -19.09
CA LEU A 20 -17.98 33.63 -18.14
C LEU A 20 -16.53 33.77 -17.64
N ALA A 21 -16.39 34.31 -16.44
CA ALA A 21 -15.18 34.22 -15.69
C ALA A 21 -14.86 32.71 -15.51
N GLN A 22 -13.90 32.24 -16.27
CA GLN A 22 -13.26 30.95 -16.03
C GLN A 22 -12.52 31.07 -14.69
N GLN A 23 -13.11 30.53 -13.65
CA GLN A 23 -12.39 30.25 -12.43
C GLN A 23 -11.40 29.11 -12.73
N GLU A 24 -10.17 29.47 -12.98
CA GLU A 24 -9.05 28.51 -12.91
C GLU A 24 -9.07 27.87 -11.54
N PRO A 25 -9.06 26.52 -11.45
CA PRO A 25 -8.82 25.87 -10.18
C PRO A 25 -7.39 26.22 -9.76
N THR A 26 -7.28 27.01 -8.71
CA THR A 26 -6.02 27.28 -8.02
C THR A 26 -5.47 25.92 -7.59
N GLN A 27 -4.50 25.40 -8.33
CA GLN A 27 -3.72 24.25 -7.91
C GLN A 27 -2.91 24.71 -6.69
N GLU A 28 -3.40 24.34 -5.53
CA GLU A 28 -2.67 24.45 -4.29
C GLU A 28 -1.39 23.61 -4.44
N LYS A 29 -0.27 24.33 -4.55
CA LYS A 29 1.07 23.74 -4.61
C LYS A 29 1.22 22.78 -3.44
N PRO A 30 1.59 21.49 -3.66
CA PRO A 30 1.81 20.58 -2.57
C PRO A 30 2.87 21.19 -1.63
N LYS A 31 2.47 21.40 -0.39
CA LYS A 31 3.36 21.86 0.68
C LYS A 31 4.47 20.83 0.80
N GLU A 32 5.65 21.23 0.37
CA GLU A 32 6.89 20.46 0.50
C GLU A 32 7.06 20.10 1.98
N THR A 33 6.82 18.83 2.31
CA THR A 33 7.11 18.31 3.63
C THR A 33 8.64 18.27 3.77
N PRO A 34 9.22 18.87 4.80
CA PRO A 34 10.66 18.82 5.03
C PRO A 34 11.13 17.36 5.10
N PRO A 35 12.40 17.06 4.72
CA PRO A 35 12.92 15.70 4.83
C PRO A 35 12.79 15.24 6.28
N ALA A 36 12.19 14.08 6.47
CA ALA A 36 11.99 13.46 7.77
C ALA A 36 13.36 13.25 8.42
N THR A 37 13.69 14.14 9.35
CA THR A 37 14.74 13.94 10.33
C THR A 37 14.42 12.64 11.05
N ALA A 38 15.41 11.75 11.15
CA ALA A 38 15.30 10.49 11.86
C ALA A 38 14.76 10.76 13.27
N GLU A 39 13.47 10.44 13.50
CA GLU A 39 12.89 10.51 14.83
C GLU A 39 13.55 9.44 15.72
N PRO A 40 13.93 9.82 16.95
CA PRO A 40 14.39 8.86 17.93
C PRO A 40 13.26 7.85 18.17
N THR A 41 13.61 6.56 18.17
CA THR A 41 12.71 5.41 18.41
C THR A 41 11.93 5.59 19.71
N ALA A 42 10.78 6.25 19.64
CA ALA A 42 9.78 6.15 20.68
C ALA A 42 9.41 4.67 20.78
N LYS A 43 9.61 4.06 21.94
CA LYS A 43 9.20 2.68 22.20
C LYS A 43 7.73 2.56 21.83
N SER A 44 7.42 1.74 20.82
CA SER A 44 6.06 1.60 20.35
C SER A 44 5.19 1.05 21.48
N SER A 45 3.93 1.48 21.56
CA SER A 45 2.99 1.00 22.58
C SER A 45 2.72 -0.52 22.47
N GLY A 46 3.15 -1.14 21.38
CA GLY A 46 3.12 -2.58 21.12
C GLY A 46 4.26 -3.37 21.74
N ALA A 47 5.30 -2.70 22.27
CA ALA A 47 6.44 -3.38 22.86
C ALA A 47 5.98 -4.36 23.96
N GLY A 48 6.37 -5.64 23.82
CA GLY A 48 6.06 -6.69 24.79
C GLY A 48 4.70 -7.38 24.63
N LYS A 49 3.80 -6.92 23.74
CA LYS A 49 2.56 -7.66 23.46
C LYS A 49 2.88 -8.95 22.70
N LYS A 50 2.41 -10.07 23.25
CA LYS A 50 2.48 -11.37 22.57
C LYS A 50 1.28 -11.52 21.65
N ASN A 51 1.49 -12.21 20.53
CA ASN A 51 0.41 -12.54 19.61
C ASN A 51 -0.57 -13.54 20.27
N PRO A 52 -1.86 -13.18 20.44
CA PRO A 52 -2.86 -14.07 21.03
C PRO A 52 -3.36 -15.14 20.04
N VAL A 53 -3.05 -15.02 18.75
CA VAL A 53 -3.57 -15.89 17.68
C VAL A 53 -2.54 -16.96 17.32
N ALA A 54 -2.96 -18.23 17.35
CA ALA A 54 -2.10 -19.33 16.93
C ALA A 54 -1.84 -19.32 15.42
N PRO A 55 -0.62 -19.66 14.95
CA PRO A 55 -0.26 -19.72 13.54
C PRO A 55 -0.76 -21.02 12.88
N THR A 56 -2.08 -21.18 12.70
CA THR A 56 -2.65 -22.35 12.02
C THR A 56 -2.41 -22.29 10.51
N PRO A 57 -2.37 -23.44 9.80
CA PRO A 57 -2.23 -23.47 8.35
C PRO A 57 -3.28 -22.62 7.62
N GLU A 58 -4.53 -22.64 8.10
CA GLU A 58 -5.64 -21.88 7.53
C GLU A 58 -5.44 -20.36 7.72
N ALA A 59 -5.02 -19.95 8.93
CA ALA A 59 -4.72 -18.54 9.22
C ALA A 59 -3.56 -18.04 8.35
N LEU A 60 -2.51 -18.84 8.19
CA LEU A 60 -1.37 -18.50 7.33
C LEU A 60 -1.76 -18.42 5.85
N ALA A 61 -2.63 -19.35 5.37
CA ALA A 61 -3.12 -19.33 4.00
C ALA A 61 -3.99 -18.09 3.70
N ALA A 62 -4.87 -17.71 4.64
CA ALA A 62 -5.69 -16.51 4.52
C ALA A 62 -4.81 -15.25 4.50
N SER A 63 -3.84 -15.16 5.41
CA SER A 63 -2.89 -14.03 5.47
C SER A 63 -2.01 -13.96 4.22
N LYS A 64 -1.60 -15.09 3.64
CA LYS A 64 -0.85 -15.13 2.38
C LYS A 64 -1.63 -14.49 1.23
N LYS A 65 -2.94 -14.75 1.15
CA LYS A 65 -3.79 -14.13 0.11
C LYS A 65 -3.84 -12.62 0.27
N PHE A 66 -4.13 -12.13 1.48
CA PHE A 66 -4.16 -10.69 1.75
C PHE A 66 -2.80 -10.04 1.47
N PHE A 67 -1.72 -10.65 1.95
CA PHE A 67 -0.34 -10.20 1.71
C PHE A 67 -0.06 -10.03 0.21
N GLY A 68 -0.50 -10.98 -0.61
CA GLY A 68 -0.30 -10.95 -2.06
C GLY A 68 -0.98 -9.78 -2.75
N TYR A 69 -2.12 -9.30 -2.23
CA TYR A 69 -2.85 -8.18 -2.82
C TYR A 69 -2.36 -6.81 -2.34
N ASP A 70 -2.08 -6.67 -1.05
CA ASP A 70 -1.86 -5.35 -0.45
C ASP A 70 -0.39 -5.10 -0.06
N CYS A 71 0.34 -6.12 0.34
CA CYS A 71 1.69 -5.94 0.90
C CYS A 71 2.80 -6.24 -0.12
N ALA A 72 2.56 -7.23 -1.00
CA ALA A 72 3.58 -7.75 -1.90
C ALA A 72 4.10 -6.71 -2.89
N MET A 73 3.29 -5.71 -3.25
CA MET A 73 3.71 -4.65 -4.17
C MET A 73 4.95 -3.87 -3.69
N CYS A 74 5.15 -3.81 -2.37
CA CYS A 74 6.34 -3.20 -1.77
C CYS A 74 7.27 -4.26 -1.16
N HIS A 75 6.70 -5.25 -0.44
CA HIS A 75 7.48 -6.23 0.30
C HIS A 75 7.96 -7.44 -0.53
N GLY A 76 7.53 -7.54 -1.79
CA GLY A 76 7.77 -8.71 -2.65
C GLY A 76 6.86 -9.88 -2.27
N ALA A 77 6.48 -10.72 -3.23
CA ALA A 77 5.57 -11.84 -3.03
C ALA A 77 6.09 -12.90 -2.03
N SER A 78 7.40 -12.99 -1.87
CA SER A 78 8.09 -13.85 -0.91
C SER A 78 8.52 -13.13 0.37
N GLY A 79 8.29 -11.82 0.48
CA GLY A 79 8.79 -10.99 1.56
C GLY A 79 10.27 -10.61 1.42
N ASP A 80 10.81 -10.68 0.21
CA ASP A 80 12.21 -10.38 -0.10
C ASP A 80 12.53 -8.90 -0.24
N GLY A 81 11.53 -8.04 -0.07
CA GLY A 81 11.69 -6.60 -0.20
C GLY A 81 11.86 -6.10 -1.64
N LYS A 82 11.56 -6.93 -2.64
CA LYS A 82 11.72 -6.61 -4.07
C LYS A 82 10.38 -6.48 -4.80
N GLY A 83 9.42 -5.82 -4.17
CA GLY A 83 8.13 -5.54 -4.79
C GLY A 83 8.23 -4.49 -5.91
N ASP A 84 7.29 -4.50 -6.83
CA ASP A 84 7.29 -3.67 -8.06
C ASP A 84 7.32 -2.16 -7.77
N MET A 85 6.83 -1.74 -6.60
CA MET A 85 6.79 -0.33 -6.20
C MET A 85 8.11 0.17 -5.58
N VAL A 86 9.05 -0.72 -5.28
CA VAL A 86 10.27 -0.37 -4.52
C VAL A 86 11.12 0.67 -5.26
N GLU A 87 11.35 0.46 -6.55
CA GLU A 87 12.18 1.35 -7.36
C GLU A 87 11.48 2.70 -7.59
N SER A 88 10.22 2.67 -8.05
CA SER A 88 9.45 3.88 -8.37
C SER A 88 9.25 4.79 -7.17
N MET A 89 9.04 4.23 -5.99
CA MET A 89 8.86 4.96 -4.74
C MET A 89 10.16 5.22 -3.98
N LYS A 90 11.31 4.74 -4.50
CA LYS A 90 12.63 4.83 -3.84
C LYS A 90 12.57 4.33 -2.40
N LEU A 91 12.10 3.09 -2.23
CA LEU A 91 11.98 2.46 -0.92
C LEU A 91 13.27 1.70 -0.58
N THR A 92 13.61 1.68 0.71
CA THR A 92 14.61 0.75 1.25
C THR A 92 13.86 -0.30 2.05
N MET A 93 13.79 -1.52 1.50
CA MET A 93 13.03 -2.61 2.10
C MET A 93 13.95 -3.64 2.74
N LYS A 94 13.46 -4.29 3.79
CA LYS A 94 14.14 -5.42 4.42
C LYS A 94 13.71 -6.72 3.75
N ASP A 95 14.63 -7.67 3.64
CA ASP A 95 14.31 -9.05 3.28
C ASP A 95 13.82 -9.81 4.52
N TRP A 96 12.52 -10.05 4.61
CA TRP A 96 11.92 -10.75 5.75
C TRP A 96 12.14 -12.27 5.74
N ARG A 97 12.74 -12.80 4.70
CA ARG A 97 13.19 -14.19 4.67
C ARG A 97 14.43 -14.39 5.53
N ASP A 98 15.18 -13.31 5.73
CA ASP A 98 16.29 -13.29 6.69
C ASP A 98 15.72 -13.09 8.11
N PRO A 99 15.93 -14.06 9.04
CA PRO A 99 15.49 -13.95 10.43
C PRO A 99 16.01 -12.68 11.13
N ALA A 100 17.22 -12.25 10.81
CA ALA A 100 17.84 -11.06 11.39
C ALA A 100 17.05 -9.78 11.05
N SER A 101 16.32 -9.76 9.93
CA SER A 101 15.50 -8.61 9.54
C SER A 101 14.38 -8.26 10.52
N LEU A 102 13.91 -9.26 11.27
CA LEU A 102 12.82 -9.13 12.26
C LEU A 102 13.34 -9.28 13.70
N GLU A 103 14.65 -9.40 13.87
CA GLU A 103 15.27 -9.48 15.18
C GLU A 103 15.05 -8.17 15.94
N GLY A 104 14.79 -8.28 17.25
CA GLY A 104 14.51 -7.13 18.10
C GLY A 104 13.11 -6.53 17.99
N MET A 105 12.30 -6.97 17.01
CA MET A 105 10.89 -6.55 16.91
C MET A 105 9.98 -7.57 17.61
N SER A 106 9.21 -7.13 18.58
CA SER A 106 8.13 -7.92 19.18
C SER A 106 6.95 -8.08 18.23
N ASP A 107 6.08 -9.06 18.46
CA ASP A 107 4.86 -9.24 17.67
C ASP A 107 3.92 -8.03 17.77
N GLY A 108 3.86 -7.39 18.93
CA GLY A 108 3.09 -6.18 19.10
C GLY A 108 3.62 -4.99 18.33
N GLU A 109 4.94 -4.88 18.15
CA GLU A 109 5.52 -3.83 17.30
C GLU A 109 5.22 -4.08 15.83
N ILE A 110 5.29 -5.32 15.36
CA ILE A 110 4.87 -5.68 13.99
C ILE A 110 3.38 -5.38 13.81
N TYR A 111 2.54 -5.73 14.78
CA TYR A 111 1.11 -5.44 14.79
C TYR A 111 0.85 -3.93 14.63
N GLU A 112 1.56 -3.09 15.37
CA GLU A 112 1.40 -1.64 15.30
C GLU A 112 1.83 -1.07 13.95
N VAL A 113 2.95 -1.56 13.40
CA VAL A 113 3.40 -1.15 12.06
C VAL A 113 2.36 -1.52 11.01
N ILE A 114 1.77 -2.71 11.07
CA ILE A 114 0.71 -3.10 10.14
C ILE A 114 -0.53 -2.23 10.33
N THR A 115 -0.93 -1.97 11.57
CA THR A 115 -2.16 -1.23 11.87
C THR A 115 -2.04 0.26 11.54
N LYS A 116 -0.94 0.89 11.95
CA LYS A 116 -0.76 2.36 11.87
C LYS A 116 0.06 2.82 10.68
N GLY A 117 0.81 1.92 10.06
CA GLY A 117 1.82 2.26 9.08
C GLY A 117 3.12 2.77 9.71
N LYS A 118 4.13 2.99 8.88
CA LYS A 118 5.42 3.57 9.28
C LYS A 118 6.11 4.23 8.10
N GLY A 119 6.42 5.50 8.19
CA GLY A 119 7.05 6.25 7.10
C GLY A 119 6.18 6.27 5.85
N LYS A 120 6.66 5.65 4.75
CA LYS A 120 5.89 5.55 3.50
C LYS A 120 4.89 4.38 3.48
N MET A 121 4.92 3.50 4.46
CA MET A 121 3.98 2.40 4.58
C MET A 121 2.66 2.91 5.17
N THR A 122 1.57 2.76 4.44
CA THR A 122 0.22 3.03 4.93
C THR A 122 -0.21 1.95 5.92
N GLY A 123 -0.94 2.34 6.97
CA GLY A 123 -1.52 1.38 7.90
C GLY A 123 -2.76 0.70 7.33
N GLU A 124 -3.00 -0.53 7.78
CA GLU A 124 -4.12 -1.36 7.35
C GLU A 124 -5.24 -1.48 8.41
N GLY A 125 -5.15 -0.67 9.48
CA GLY A 125 -6.07 -0.76 10.62
C GLY A 125 -7.55 -0.54 10.26
N ASP A 126 -7.84 0.23 9.22
CA ASP A 126 -9.19 0.48 8.74
C ASP A 126 -9.74 -0.64 7.83
N ARG A 127 -8.85 -1.49 7.31
CA ARG A 127 -9.16 -2.55 6.33
C ARG A 127 -9.07 -3.95 6.93
N MET A 128 -8.37 -4.11 8.04
CA MET A 128 -8.16 -5.38 8.73
C MET A 128 -8.73 -5.35 10.14
N THR A 129 -9.43 -6.41 10.52
CA THR A 129 -9.80 -6.60 11.93
C THR A 129 -8.56 -6.88 12.77
N PRO A 130 -8.60 -6.64 14.10
CA PRO A 130 -7.49 -6.97 15.00
C PRO A 130 -7.02 -8.43 14.89
N ASP A 131 -7.93 -9.36 14.73
CA ASP A 131 -7.62 -10.78 14.53
C ASP A 131 -6.86 -11.04 13.22
N GLN A 132 -7.29 -10.38 12.14
CA GLN A 132 -6.59 -10.47 10.84
C GLN A 132 -5.19 -9.89 10.90
N VAL A 133 -4.98 -8.78 11.61
CA VAL A 133 -3.64 -8.20 11.82
C VAL A 133 -2.76 -9.17 12.60
N TRP A 134 -3.25 -9.80 13.67
CA TRP A 134 -2.48 -10.81 14.40
C TRP A 134 -2.13 -12.05 13.56
N LYS A 135 -3.05 -12.49 12.71
CA LYS A 135 -2.77 -13.55 11.72
C LYS A 135 -1.69 -13.12 10.71
N MET A 136 -1.70 -11.85 10.29
CA MET A 136 -0.68 -11.29 9.42
C MET A 136 0.69 -11.23 10.11
N VAL A 137 0.76 -10.88 11.39
CA VAL A 137 2.00 -10.97 12.19
C VAL A 137 2.58 -12.39 12.14
N ASN A 138 1.74 -13.41 12.33
CA ASN A 138 2.16 -14.81 12.22
C ASN A 138 2.71 -15.13 10.82
N TYR A 139 2.07 -14.62 9.77
CA TYR A 139 2.51 -14.84 8.40
C TYR A 139 3.88 -14.20 8.13
N VAL A 140 4.09 -12.94 8.55
CA VAL A 140 5.37 -12.24 8.43
C VAL A 140 6.48 -13.02 9.15
N ARG A 141 6.22 -13.52 10.38
CA ARG A 141 7.17 -14.38 11.10
C ARG A 141 7.45 -15.70 10.37
N ALA A 142 6.46 -16.25 9.68
CA ALA A 142 6.61 -17.49 8.94
C ALA A 142 7.46 -17.34 7.67
N LEU A 143 7.58 -16.14 7.11
CA LEU A 143 8.46 -15.86 5.96
C LEU A 143 9.93 -16.13 6.34
N ALA A 144 10.37 -15.64 7.50
CA ALA A 144 11.72 -15.86 8.01
C ALA A 144 12.03 -17.34 8.28
N LYS A 145 11.04 -18.11 8.71
CA LYS A 145 11.21 -19.55 8.99
C LYS A 145 11.34 -20.40 7.72
N LYS A 146 10.74 -19.95 6.60
CA LYS A 146 10.77 -20.70 5.33
C LYS A 146 12.12 -20.64 4.63
N SER A 147 12.93 -19.62 4.84
CA SER A 147 14.23 -19.51 4.19
C SER A 147 15.29 -20.45 4.78
N GLY A 148 15.05 -20.97 5.99
CA GLY A 148 15.89 -22.02 6.61
C GLY A 148 15.47 -23.45 6.28
N ALA A 149 14.31 -23.65 5.67
CA ALA A 149 13.85 -24.95 5.17
C ALA A 149 13.94 -24.94 3.64
N ALA A 150 14.66 -25.90 3.07
CA ALA A 150 14.73 -26.09 1.61
C ALA A 150 13.33 -26.06 0.98
N PRO A 151 13.17 -25.57 -0.26
CA PRO A 151 11.87 -25.46 -0.91
C PRO A 151 11.22 -26.84 -0.96
N ALA A 152 10.08 -27.01 -0.32
CA ALA A 152 9.21 -28.12 -0.64
C ALA A 152 8.82 -27.95 -2.11
N GLU A 153 9.31 -28.87 -2.92
CA GLU A 153 9.06 -28.98 -4.36
C GLU A 153 7.54 -28.83 -4.60
N ALA A 154 7.20 -27.88 -5.45
CA ALA A 154 5.82 -27.75 -5.91
C ALA A 154 5.42 -29.04 -6.63
N PRO A 155 4.20 -29.57 -6.43
CA PRO A 155 3.74 -30.74 -7.17
C PRO A 155 3.73 -30.40 -8.65
N LYS A 156 4.52 -31.13 -9.43
CA LYS A 156 4.50 -31.10 -10.88
C LYS A 156 3.12 -31.61 -11.32
N GLN A 157 2.36 -30.75 -11.99
CA GLN A 157 1.19 -31.15 -12.77
C GLN A 157 1.64 -31.60 -14.14
#